data_60f2f34f7a592dd2fe38995ddb9991bd
#
_entry.id   60f2f34f7a592dd2fe38995ddb9991bd
#
_cell.length_a   1.000
_cell.length_b   1.000
_cell.length_c   1.000
_cell.angle_alpha   90.00
_cell.angle_beta   90.00
_cell.angle_gamma   90.00
#
_symmetry.space_group_name_H-M   'P 1'
#
loop_
_entity.id
_entity.type
_entity.pdbx_description
1 polymer ?
#
loop_
_entity_poly.entity_id
_entity_poly.type
_entity_poly.pdbx_seq_one_letter_code
_entity_poly.pdbx_strand_id
1 'polypeptide(L)'
;MTAHHDGQLLLSLRELTKRFVGRNGRIVHAVENVSFDVRRGTTVGLVGESGSGKTTVGRAVLRLVEPTSGQAVFDGTDLFALKPRDLRAWRKRLQIVFQDPYSSLNPRLRVDAILGEALDACGYPRGAARKARVDELMTLVGLAPEYSRRFPHEFSGGQRQRIGIARALAVEPDFIVADEPVSALDVSVQAQVLNLLGDLQRKLGLTMLFIAHDLSVVEYLCDEVVVMYLGRVMERGPSRQVYARPRHPYTRALLATAPVPDPTRKRTHVPLAGDIPSPIDPPSGCVFRTRCPMAIEACAGAVPPTEHIGGNHHVACIRHGELA
;
A
#
# COMPACT_ATOMS: atom_id res chain seq x y z
N MET A 1 -2.66 -23.09 -17.33
CA MET A 1 -4.09 -22.96 -17.00
C MET A 1 -4.16 -22.54 -15.56
N THR A 2 -4.17 -21.23 -15.28
CA THR A 2 -4.34 -20.67 -13.95
C THR A 2 -5.83 -20.63 -13.66
N ALA A 3 -6.29 -21.44 -12.71
CA ALA A 3 -7.67 -21.39 -12.21
C ALA A 3 -7.87 -19.98 -11.64
N HIS A 4 -8.82 -19.25 -12.18
CA HIS A 4 -9.30 -17.99 -11.61
C HIS A 4 -9.93 -18.28 -10.26
N HIS A 5 -9.20 -18.01 -9.18
CA HIS A 5 -9.69 -18.03 -7.80
C HIS A 5 -10.34 -16.68 -7.46
N ASP A 6 -11.21 -16.17 -8.34
CA ASP A 6 -11.94 -14.93 -8.11
C ASP A 6 -12.72 -15.00 -6.80
N GLY A 7 -12.40 -14.13 -5.87
CA GLY A 7 -13.11 -13.97 -4.60
C GLY A 7 -12.51 -14.67 -3.37
N GLN A 8 -11.49 -15.53 -3.52
CA GLN A 8 -10.86 -16.19 -2.37
C GLN A 8 -10.02 -15.19 -1.56
N LEU A 9 -10.18 -15.20 -0.24
CA LEU A 9 -9.38 -14.38 0.69
C LEU A 9 -7.92 -14.83 0.66
N LEU A 10 -6.99 -13.90 0.38
CA LEU A 10 -5.56 -14.15 0.42
C LEU A 10 -4.92 -13.64 1.70
N LEU A 11 -5.24 -12.39 2.08
CA LEU A 11 -4.72 -11.76 3.30
C LEU A 11 -5.89 -11.25 4.14
N SER A 12 -5.90 -11.60 5.41
CA SER A 12 -6.82 -11.07 6.42
C SER A 12 -6.02 -10.42 7.52
N LEU A 13 -6.13 -9.12 7.66
CA LEU A 13 -5.51 -8.36 8.74
C LEU A 13 -6.55 -8.08 9.82
N ARG A 14 -6.24 -8.45 11.07
CA ARG A 14 -7.14 -8.29 12.22
C ARG A 14 -6.45 -7.56 13.35
N GLU A 15 -7.02 -6.44 13.74
CA GLU A 15 -6.64 -5.63 14.90
C GLU A 15 -5.14 -5.30 14.96
N LEU A 16 -4.51 -5.14 13.77
CA LEU A 16 -3.08 -4.81 13.71
C LEU A 16 -2.82 -3.53 14.51
N THR A 17 -1.93 -3.66 15.46
CA THR A 17 -1.41 -2.54 16.25
C THR A 17 0.11 -2.53 16.19
N LYS A 18 0.66 -1.34 15.92
CA LYS A 18 2.10 -1.10 16.00
C LYS A 18 2.39 0.19 16.75
N ARG A 19 3.08 0.04 17.84
CA ARG A 19 3.60 1.15 18.66
C ARG A 19 5.11 1.12 18.67
N PHE A 20 5.71 2.27 18.51
CA PHE A 20 7.16 2.43 18.65
C PHE A 20 7.48 3.12 19.96
N VAL A 21 8.47 2.60 20.69
CA VAL A 21 8.99 3.24 21.91
C VAL A 21 10.11 4.18 21.49
N GLY A 22 9.92 5.47 21.67
CA GLY A 22 10.93 6.50 21.42
C GLY A 22 12.03 6.52 22.48
N ARG A 23 13.12 7.25 22.22
CA ARG A 23 14.30 7.36 23.13
C ARG A 23 13.95 7.85 24.54
N ASN A 24 12.89 8.63 24.70
CA ASN A 24 12.44 9.19 25.98
C ASN A 24 11.31 8.38 26.62
N GLY A 25 11.12 7.11 26.25
CA GLY A 25 10.01 6.28 26.73
C GLY A 25 8.63 6.68 26.17
N ARG A 26 8.53 7.71 25.32
CA ARG A 26 7.26 8.11 24.69
C ARG A 26 6.84 7.08 23.66
N ILE A 27 5.55 6.76 23.65
CA ILE A 27 4.97 5.80 22.72
C ILE A 27 4.45 6.55 21.50
N VAL A 28 4.87 6.14 20.31
CA VAL A 28 4.32 6.58 19.03
C VAL A 28 3.29 5.57 18.56
N HIS A 29 2.03 5.98 18.49
CA HIS A 29 0.88 5.18 18.02
C HIS A 29 0.84 5.17 16.49
N ALA A 30 1.69 4.37 15.85
CA ALA A 30 1.83 4.37 14.40
C ALA A 30 0.67 3.66 13.70
N VAL A 31 0.15 2.59 14.28
CA VAL A 31 -1.00 1.82 13.80
C VAL A 31 -1.80 1.34 15.01
N GLU A 32 -3.11 1.55 15.01
CA GLU A 32 -4.01 1.22 16.10
C GLU A 32 -5.26 0.50 15.58
N ASN A 33 -5.34 -0.79 15.85
CA ASN A 33 -6.51 -1.63 15.60
C ASN A 33 -6.97 -1.64 14.13
N VAL A 34 -6.03 -1.80 13.17
CA VAL A 34 -6.32 -1.81 11.74
C VAL A 34 -6.75 -3.20 11.29
N SER A 35 -7.91 -3.28 10.63
CA SER A 35 -8.48 -4.53 10.12
C SER A 35 -9.03 -4.34 8.71
N PHE A 36 -8.60 -5.18 7.77
CA PHE A 36 -9.15 -5.27 6.40
C PHE A 36 -8.75 -6.59 5.75
N ASP A 37 -9.38 -6.90 4.64
CA ASP A 37 -9.15 -8.10 3.86
C ASP A 37 -8.60 -7.76 2.47
N VAL A 38 -7.81 -8.67 1.88
CA VAL A 38 -7.35 -8.59 0.49
C VAL A 38 -7.67 -9.92 -0.20
N ARG A 39 -8.46 -9.85 -1.27
CA ARG A 39 -8.83 -11.02 -2.07
C ARG A 39 -7.77 -11.33 -3.12
N ARG A 40 -7.66 -12.59 -3.53
CA ARG A 40 -6.74 -12.98 -4.61
C ARG A 40 -7.05 -12.23 -5.90
N GLY A 41 -6.00 -11.81 -6.60
CA GLY A 41 -6.11 -11.11 -7.87
C GLY A 41 -6.67 -9.70 -7.77
N THR A 42 -6.84 -9.14 -6.57
CA THR A 42 -7.33 -7.76 -6.39
C THR A 42 -6.24 -6.83 -5.87
N THR A 43 -6.46 -5.54 -6.10
CA THR A 43 -5.61 -4.47 -5.56
C THR A 43 -6.39 -3.70 -4.51
N VAL A 44 -5.87 -3.65 -3.27
CA VAL A 44 -6.39 -2.80 -2.19
C VAL A 44 -5.52 -1.57 -2.06
N GLY A 45 -6.11 -0.38 -2.20
CA GLY A 45 -5.46 0.91 -1.99
C GLY A 45 -5.45 1.28 -0.52
N LEU A 46 -4.29 1.62 0.03
CA LEU A 46 -4.15 2.16 1.39
C LEU A 46 -3.75 3.63 1.29
N VAL A 47 -4.66 4.52 1.66
CA VAL A 47 -4.53 5.97 1.44
C VAL A 47 -4.65 6.78 2.71
N GLY A 48 -4.15 8.02 2.68
CA GLY A 48 -4.20 8.97 3.79
C GLY A 48 -3.00 9.92 3.77
N GLU A 49 -3.04 10.95 4.60
CA GLU A 49 -1.95 11.92 4.73
C GLU A 49 -0.63 11.28 5.14
N SER A 50 0.49 12.00 4.92
CA SER A 50 1.81 11.56 5.41
C SER A 50 1.77 11.35 6.93
N GLY A 51 2.42 10.28 7.41
CA GLY A 51 2.39 9.92 8.83
C GLY A 51 1.12 9.20 9.31
N SER A 52 0.15 8.89 8.44
CA SER A 52 -1.08 8.16 8.84
C SER A 52 -0.86 6.66 9.14
N GLY A 53 0.37 6.11 8.97
CA GLY A 53 0.71 4.74 9.33
C GLY A 53 0.71 3.73 8.18
N LYS A 54 0.42 4.13 6.94
CA LYS A 54 0.32 3.26 5.75
C LYS A 54 1.54 2.36 5.51
N THR A 55 2.72 2.97 5.38
CA THR A 55 3.99 2.25 5.21
C THR A 55 4.25 1.29 6.38
N THR A 56 3.86 1.68 7.61
CA THR A 56 3.99 0.80 8.78
C THR A 56 3.09 -0.42 8.66
N VAL A 57 1.84 -0.27 8.17
CA VAL A 57 0.94 -1.41 7.89
C VAL A 57 1.58 -2.34 6.85
N GLY A 58 2.01 -1.82 5.70
CA GLY A 58 2.65 -2.63 4.65
C GLY A 58 3.87 -3.39 5.15
N ARG A 59 4.75 -2.72 5.91
CA ARG A 59 5.94 -3.34 6.49
C ARG A 59 5.63 -4.35 7.58
N ALA A 60 4.58 -4.13 8.37
CA ALA A 60 4.13 -5.10 9.38
C ALA A 60 3.57 -6.37 8.74
N VAL A 61 2.75 -6.25 7.69
CA VAL A 61 2.24 -7.41 6.93
C VAL A 61 3.38 -8.28 6.40
N LEU A 62 4.46 -7.66 5.91
CA LEU A 62 5.66 -8.38 5.44
C LEU A 62 6.60 -8.81 6.59
N ARG A 63 6.26 -8.50 7.83
CA ARG A 63 7.17 -8.66 8.99
C ARG A 63 8.57 -8.09 8.76
N LEU A 64 8.65 -6.95 8.09
CA LEU A 64 9.83 -6.09 8.09
C LEU A 64 9.87 -5.21 9.34
N VAL A 65 8.70 -5.01 9.96
CA VAL A 65 8.50 -4.39 11.27
C VAL A 65 7.63 -5.35 12.08
N GLU A 66 8.10 -5.76 13.27
CA GLU A 66 7.32 -6.64 14.14
C GLU A 66 6.08 -5.90 14.67
N PRO A 67 4.88 -6.49 14.61
CA PRO A 67 3.67 -5.91 15.18
C PRO A 67 3.77 -5.85 16.71
N THR A 68 2.98 -4.97 17.34
CA THR A 68 2.80 -4.97 18.80
C THR A 68 1.72 -5.97 19.19
N SER A 69 0.63 -6.06 18.41
CA SER A 69 -0.45 -7.04 18.56
C SER A 69 -1.25 -7.17 17.26
N GLY A 70 -2.20 -8.08 17.23
CA GLY A 70 -3.05 -8.38 16.08
C GLY A 70 -2.62 -9.64 15.35
N GLN A 71 -3.24 -9.89 14.18
CA GLN A 71 -2.97 -11.07 13.34
C GLN A 71 -2.91 -10.67 11.87
N ALA A 72 -2.08 -11.38 11.10
CA ALA A 72 -2.03 -11.31 9.64
C ALA A 72 -2.11 -12.72 9.06
N VAL A 73 -3.33 -13.15 8.74
CA VAL A 73 -3.57 -14.47 8.17
C VAL A 73 -3.40 -14.39 6.65
N PHE A 74 -2.34 -14.97 6.14
CA PHE A 74 -2.04 -15.04 4.72
C PHE A 74 -2.17 -16.49 4.25
N ASP A 75 -3.08 -16.73 3.32
CA ASP A 75 -3.37 -18.06 2.77
C ASP A 75 -3.58 -19.14 3.87
N GLY A 76 -4.37 -18.77 4.89
CA GLY A 76 -4.68 -19.63 6.04
C GLY A 76 -3.63 -19.69 7.15
N THR A 77 -2.47 -19.03 6.98
CA THR A 77 -1.39 -19.04 7.98
C THR A 77 -1.20 -17.66 8.61
N ASP A 78 -1.22 -17.61 9.95
CA ASP A 78 -0.90 -16.35 10.65
C ASP A 78 0.60 -16.08 10.60
N LEU A 79 0.97 -15.08 9.79
CA LEU A 79 2.36 -14.65 9.60
C LEU A 79 2.99 -14.15 10.91
N PHE A 80 2.19 -13.58 11.82
CA PHE A 80 2.72 -13.02 13.07
C PHE A 80 3.09 -14.10 14.08
N ALA A 81 2.45 -15.28 13.99
CA ALA A 81 2.76 -16.42 14.82
C ALA A 81 4.00 -17.22 14.36
N LEU A 82 4.48 -17.01 13.12
CA LEU A 82 5.61 -17.75 12.57
C LEU A 82 6.92 -17.41 13.27
N LYS A 83 7.76 -18.41 13.48
CA LYS A 83 9.15 -18.20 13.89
C LYS A 83 9.96 -17.55 12.74
N PRO A 84 11.01 -16.78 13.03
CA PRO A 84 11.82 -16.13 11.98
C PRO A 84 12.38 -17.08 10.91
N ARG A 85 12.71 -18.32 11.31
CA ARG A 85 13.19 -19.37 10.39
C ARG A 85 12.12 -19.77 9.38
N ASP A 86 10.88 -19.93 9.85
CA ASP A 86 9.78 -20.41 9.02
C ASP A 86 9.27 -19.28 8.09
N LEU A 87 9.32 -18.04 8.55
CA LEU A 87 8.99 -16.86 7.76
C LEU A 87 9.81 -16.73 6.47
N ARG A 88 11.05 -17.25 6.45
CA ARG A 88 11.93 -17.19 5.26
C ARG A 88 11.30 -17.85 4.04
N ALA A 89 10.55 -18.94 4.22
CA ALA A 89 9.85 -19.62 3.14
C ALA A 89 8.71 -18.75 2.57
N TRP A 90 8.03 -18.00 3.43
CA TRP A 90 6.92 -17.12 3.05
C TRP A 90 7.36 -15.84 2.33
N ARG A 91 8.59 -15.36 2.57
CA ARG A 91 9.13 -14.16 1.92
C ARG A 91 9.20 -14.27 0.38
N LYS A 92 9.25 -15.47 -0.17
CA LYS A 92 9.15 -15.67 -1.62
C LYS A 92 7.78 -15.28 -2.16
N ARG A 93 6.72 -15.56 -1.38
CA ARG A 93 5.34 -15.27 -1.74
C ARG A 93 4.94 -13.82 -1.47
N LEU A 94 5.70 -13.10 -0.63
CA LEU A 94 5.43 -11.77 -0.11
C LEU A 94 6.57 -10.83 -0.50
N GLN A 95 6.32 -9.90 -1.41
CA GLN A 95 7.34 -9.00 -1.92
C GLN A 95 6.97 -7.53 -1.70
N ILE A 96 7.97 -6.65 -1.85
CA ILE A 96 7.80 -5.20 -1.72
C ILE A 96 8.42 -4.49 -2.91
N VAL A 97 7.70 -3.49 -3.43
CA VAL A 97 8.22 -2.43 -4.29
C VAL A 97 8.36 -1.18 -3.43
N PHE A 98 9.57 -0.68 -3.29
CA PHE A 98 9.89 0.45 -2.41
C PHE A 98 9.57 1.80 -3.06
N GLN A 99 9.37 2.79 -2.20
CA GLN A 99 9.08 4.18 -2.54
C GLN A 99 10.24 4.85 -3.31
N ASP A 100 11.47 4.68 -2.83
CA ASP A 100 12.64 5.30 -3.43
C ASP A 100 13.40 4.30 -4.32
N PRO A 101 13.37 4.50 -5.65
CA PRO A 101 14.08 3.62 -6.58
C PRO A 101 15.62 3.77 -6.48
N TYR A 102 16.11 4.86 -5.91
CA TYR A 102 17.56 5.09 -5.77
C TYR A 102 18.15 4.28 -4.62
N SER A 103 17.52 4.32 -3.45
CA SER A 103 17.99 3.59 -2.26
C SER A 103 17.66 2.11 -2.29
N SER A 104 16.68 1.71 -3.12
CA SER A 104 16.21 0.31 -3.18
C SER A 104 17.13 -0.63 -3.96
N LEU A 105 18.00 -0.11 -4.83
CA LEU A 105 18.92 -0.89 -5.66
C LEU A 105 20.36 -0.68 -5.20
N ASN A 106 21.14 -1.76 -5.09
CA ASN A 106 22.56 -1.64 -4.77
C ASN A 106 23.31 -0.98 -5.96
N PRO A 107 23.84 0.25 -5.81
CA PRO A 107 24.47 0.98 -6.93
C PRO A 107 25.77 0.36 -7.45
N ARG A 108 26.35 -0.57 -6.68
CA ARG A 108 27.59 -1.28 -7.03
C ARG A 108 27.38 -2.53 -7.86
N LEU A 109 26.14 -2.97 -7.99
CA LEU A 109 25.77 -4.16 -8.76
C LEU A 109 25.17 -3.78 -10.10
N ARG A 110 25.42 -4.60 -11.12
CA ARG A 110 24.70 -4.51 -12.40
C ARG A 110 23.27 -5.03 -12.22
N VAL A 111 22.37 -4.66 -13.12
CA VAL A 111 20.97 -5.06 -13.06
C VAL A 111 20.81 -6.59 -13.11
N ASP A 112 21.60 -7.30 -13.95
CA ASP A 112 21.61 -8.77 -14.02
C ASP A 112 22.00 -9.42 -12.68
N ALA A 113 22.92 -8.81 -11.94
CA ALA A 113 23.29 -9.27 -10.60
C ALA A 113 22.18 -9.00 -9.57
N ILE A 114 21.56 -7.80 -9.62
CA ILE A 114 20.44 -7.43 -8.73
C ILE A 114 19.26 -8.39 -8.89
N LEU A 115 18.85 -8.65 -10.14
CA LEU A 115 17.78 -9.61 -10.44
C LEU A 115 18.21 -11.04 -10.09
N GLY A 116 19.48 -11.33 -10.34
CA GLY A 116 20.07 -12.60 -10.02
C GLY A 116 20.12 -12.94 -8.53
N GLU A 117 20.36 -11.98 -7.63
CA GLU A 117 20.27 -12.19 -6.18
C GLU A 117 18.87 -12.63 -5.75
N ALA A 118 17.82 -12.03 -6.35
CA ALA A 118 16.45 -12.43 -6.09
C ALA A 118 16.18 -13.87 -6.58
N LEU A 119 16.67 -14.23 -7.76
CA LEU A 119 16.58 -15.58 -8.32
C LEU A 119 17.35 -16.61 -7.48
N ASP A 120 18.55 -16.28 -6.99
CA ASP A 120 19.33 -17.14 -6.08
C ASP A 120 18.60 -17.42 -4.77
N ALA A 121 17.89 -16.40 -4.22
CA ALA A 121 17.09 -16.56 -3.01
C ALA A 121 15.94 -17.60 -3.18
N CYS A 122 15.49 -17.84 -4.42
CA CYS A 122 14.49 -18.84 -4.77
C CYS A 122 15.07 -20.19 -5.14
N GLY A 123 16.41 -20.31 -5.25
CA GLY A 123 17.07 -21.51 -5.74
C GLY A 123 16.92 -21.68 -7.25
N TYR A 124 16.76 -20.60 -8.01
CA TYR A 124 16.66 -20.66 -9.46
C TYR A 124 17.97 -21.15 -10.10
N PRO A 125 17.93 -22.02 -11.13
CA PRO A 125 19.14 -22.56 -11.76
C PRO A 125 20.06 -21.45 -12.29
N ARG A 126 21.37 -21.62 -12.09
CA ARG A 126 22.39 -20.70 -12.63
C ARG A 126 22.67 -20.96 -14.13
N GLY A 127 23.46 -20.08 -14.73
CA GLY A 127 23.89 -20.22 -16.14
C GLY A 127 22.86 -19.69 -17.13
N ALA A 128 22.65 -20.42 -18.23
CA ALA A 128 21.82 -19.98 -19.35
C ALA A 128 20.33 -19.75 -18.93
N ALA A 129 19.79 -20.61 -18.09
CA ALA A 129 18.42 -20.48 -17.58
C ALA A 129 18.21 -19.17 -16.79
N ARG A 130 19.16 -18.83 -15.92
CA ARG A 130 19.14 -17.56 -15.17
C ARG A 130 19.18 -16.35 -16.11
N LYS A 131 20.06 -16.38 -17.10
CA LYS A 131 20.15 -15.30 -18.09
C LYS A 131 18.84 -15.14 -18.83
N ALA A 132 18.24 -16.22 -19.34
CA ALA A 132 16.95 -16.18 -20.02
C ALA A 132 15.85 -15.59 -19.12
N ARG A 133 15.82 -15.94 -17.82
CA ARG A 133 14.85 -15.39 -16.88
C ARG A 133 15.07 -13.89 -16.60
N VAL A 134 16.32 -13.43 -16.51
CA VAL A 134 16.65 -12.01 -16.39
C VAL A 134 16.16 -11.26 -17.63
N ASP A 135 16.42 -11.78 -18.84
CA ASP A 135 16.00 -11.16 -20.09
C ASP A 135 14.46 -11.09 -20.18
N GLU A 136 13.75 -12.13 -19.73
CA GLU A 136 12.29 -12.16 -19.63
C GLU A 136 11.76 -11.10 -18.64
N LEU A 137 12.36 -11.00 -17.45
CA LEU A 137 11.97 -10.01 -16.43
C LEU A 137 12.18 -8.57 -16.93
N MET A 138 13.29 -8.31 -17.62
CA MET A 138 13.54 -7.01 -18.24
C MET A 138 12.45 -6.67 -19.27
N THR A 139 12.14 -7.62 -20.15
CA THR A 139 11.09 -7.46 -21.17
C THR A 139 9.72 -7.23 -20.52
N LEU A 140 9.41 -7.97 -19.45
CA LEU A 140 8.14 -7.90 -18.73
C LEU A 140 7.88 -6.48 -18.17
N VAL A 141 8.93 -5.77 -17.75
CA VAL A 141 8.82 -4.39 -17.25
C VAL A 141 9.09 -3.34 -18.33
N GLY A 142 9.17 -3.74 -19.60
CA GLY A 142 9.36 -2.83 -20.75
C GLY A 142 10.77 -2.23 -20.83
N LEU A 143 11.78 -2.98 -20.39
CA LEU A 143 13.19 -2.63 -20.55
C LEU A 143 13.87 -3.59 -21.53
N ALA A 144 14.80 -3.06 -22.34
CA ALA A 144 15.56 -3.89 -23.27
C ALA A 144 16.53 -4.82 -22.50
N PRO A 145 16.55 -6.14 -22.81
CA PRO A 145 17.41 -7.12 -22.12
C PRO A 145 18.89 -6.77 -22.14
N GLU A 146 19.35 -6.09 -23.19
CA GLU A 146 20.76 -5.65 -23.33
C GLU A 146 21.20 -4.70 -22.22
N TYR A 147 20.26 -3.99 -21.60
CA TYR A 147 20.52 -3.08 -20.50
C TYR A 147 20.77 -3.79 -19.17
N SER A 148 20.56 -5.10 -19.08
CA SER A 148 20.81 -5.88 -17.86
C SER A 148 22.26 -5.80 -17.35
N ARG A 149 23.23 -5.50 -18.24
CA ARG A 149 24.65 -5.33 -17.87
C ARG A 149 25.02 -3.94 -17.33
N ARG A 150 24.09 -2.98 -17.37
CA ARG A 150 24.30 -1.62 -16.87
C ARG A 150 24.14 -1.57 -15.36
N PHE A 151 24.69 -0.50 -14.77
CA PHE A 151 24.52 -0.17 -13.35
C PHE A 151 23.26 0.70 -13.13
N PRO A 152 22.66 0.70 -11.92
CA PRO A 152 21.45 1.49 -11.64
C PRO A 152 21.61 2.99 -11.95
N HIS A 153 22.78 3.58 -11.77
CA HIS A 153 23.02 5.00 -12.03
C HIS A 153 22.94 5.39 -13.51
N GLU A 154 23.00 4.42 -14.44
CA GLU A 154 22.86 4.63 -15.88
C GLU A 154 21.39 4.67 -16.35
N PHE A 155 20.41 4.54 -15.43
CA PHE A 155 18.99 4.52 -15.72
C PHE A 155 18.28 5.75 -15.15
N SER A 156 17.19 6.18 -15.80
CA SER A 156 16.26 7.18 -15.25
C SER A 156 15.55 6.68 -13.99
N GLY A 157 14.95 7.58 -13.21
CA GLY A 157 14.16 7.22 -12.03
C GLY A 157 13.05 6.19 -12.32
N GLY A 158 12.27 6.40 -13.40
CA GLY A 158 11.23 5.47 -13.82
C GLY A 158 11.77 4.11 -14.29
N GLN A 159 12.92 4.08 -14.97
CA GLN A 159 13.58 2.83 -15.33
C GLN A 159 14.09 2.07 -14.11
N ARG A 160 14.66 2.75 -13.11
CA ARG A 160 15.06 2.13 -11.84
C ARG A 160 13.86 1.55 -11.09
N GLN A 161 12.72 2.26 -11.09
CA GLN A 161 11.50 1.75 -10.51
C GLN A 161 11.03 0.47 -11.20
N ARG A 162 11.09 0.41 -12.53
CA ARG A 162 10.80 -0.80 -13.30
C ARG A 162 11.75 -1.96 -12.96
N ILE A 163 13.04 -1.69 -12.72
CA ILE A 163 13.99 -2.70 -12.23
C ILE A 163 13.60 -3.18 -10.83
N GLY A 164 13.17 -2.29 -9.93
CA GLY A 164 12.64 -2.64 -8.61
C GLY A 164 11.41 -3.54 -8.68
N ILE A 165 10.50 -3.26 -9.63
CA ILE A 165 9.34 -4.11 -9.92
C ILE A 165 9.79 -5.47 -10.46
N ALA A 166 10.71 -5.51 -11.43
CA ALA A 166 11.26 -6.76 -11.97
C ALA A 166 11.89 -7.63 -10.88
N ARG A 167 12.62 -7.01 -9.94
CA ARG A 167 13.20 -7.71 -8.77
C ARG A 167 12.14 -8.33 -7.89
N ALA A 168 11.05 -7.62 -7.60
CA ALA A 168 9.95 -8.15 -6.81
C ALA A 168 9.26 -9.33 -7.52
N LEU A 169 9.14 -9.26 -8.85
CA LEU A 169 8.52 -10.31 -9.68
C LEU A 169 9.43 -11.54 -9.92
N ALA A 170 10.74 -11.41 -9.70
CA ALA A 170 11.71 -12.49 -9.98
C ALA A 170 11.37 -13.79 -9.24
N VAL A 171 10.77 -13.69 -8.07
CA VAL A 171 10.40 -14.82 -7.19
C VAL A 171 8.98 -15.35 -7.41
N GLU A 172 8.23 -14.81 -8.38
CA GLU A 172 6.83 -15.14 -8.68
C GLU A 172 5.93 -15.04 -7.42
N PRO A 173 5.81 -13.83 -6.83
CA PRO A 173 5.09 -13.65 -5.58
C PRO A 173 3.57 -13.77 -5.77
N ASP A 174 2.87 -14.22 -4.73
CA ASP A 174 1.40 -14.17 -4.66
C ASP A 174 0.89 -12.78 -4.26
N PHE A 175 1.71 -12.02 -3.51
CA PHE A 175 1.33 -10.74 -2.93
C PHE A 175 2.48 -9.72 -2.98
N ILE A 176 2.15 -8.51 -3.40
CA ILE A 176 3.09 -7.39 -3.45
C ILE A 176 2.56 -6.21 -2.63
N VAL A 177 3.38 -5.68 -1.73
CA VAL A 177 3.19 -4.35 -1.15
C VAL A 177 3.90 -3.35 -2.04
N ALA A 178 3.17 -2.45 -2.68
CA ALA A 178 3.71 -1.33 -3.44
C ALA A 178 3.68 -0.08 -2.55
N ASP A 179 4.81 0.21 -1.89
CA ASP A 179 4.93 1.31 -0.91
C ASP A 179 5.26 2.62 -1.64
N GLU A 180 4.26 3.42 -1.96
CA GLU A 180 4.33 4.69 -2.71
C GLU A 180 5.22 4.60 -3.98
N PRO A 181 5.00 3.64 -4.88
CA PRO A 181 5.96 3.27 -5.93
C PRO A 181 6.18 4.34 -7.00
N VAL A 182 5.46 5.45 -6.95
CA VAL A 182 5.53 6.53 -7.94
C VAL A 182 5.78 7.92 -7.34
N SER A 183 5.83 8.06 -6.01
CA SER A 183 5.88 9.37 -5.33
C SER A 183 7.15 10.19 -5.65
N ALA A 184 8.25 9.52 -5.98
CA ALA A 184 9.53 10.15 -6.31
C ALA A 184 9.75 10.38 -7.82
N LEU A 185 8.70 10.21 -8.65
CA LEU A 185 8.79 10.28 -10.11
C LEU A 185 8.00 11.47 -10.67
N ASP A 186 8.41 11.95 -11.85
CA ASP A 186 7.67 12.96 -12.60
C ASP A 186 6.30 12.44 -13.05
N VAL A 187 5.28 13.30 -13.15
CA VAL A 187 3.88 12.95 -13.44
C VAL A 187 3.72 12.05 -14.67
N SER A 188 4.44 12.34 -15.76
CA SER A 188 4.38 11.53 -16.98
C SER A 188 4.95 10.12 -16.79
N VAL A 189 5.98 9.98 -15.96
CA VAL A 189 6.63 8.71 -15.63
C VAL A 189 5.78 7.94 -14.63
N GLN A 190 5.11 8.64 -13.68
CA GLN A 190 4.15 8.01 -12.77
C GLN A 190 3.07 7.26 -13.55
N ALA A 191 2.42 7.89 -14.53
CA ALA A 191 1.39 7.25 -15.34
C ALA A 191 1.88 5.96 -16.03
N GLN A 192 3.12 5.98 -16.55
CA GLN A 192 3.72 4.80 -17.20
C GLN A 192 3.93 3.65 -16.20
N VAL A 193 4.40 3.93 -14.98
CA VAL A 193 4.63 2.90 -13.96
C VAL A 193 3.31 2.36 -13.42
N LEU A 194 2.28 3.21 -13.27
CA LEU A 194 0.95 2.78 -12.86
C LEU A 194 0.29 1.87 -13.90
N ASN A 195 0.37 2.24 -15.19
CA ASN A 195 -0.11 1.39 -16.27
C ASN A 195 0.61 0.04 -16.28
N LEU A 196 1.94 0.04 -16.11
CA LEU A 196 2.72 -1.19 -16.01
C LEU A 196 2.24 -2.06 -14.84
N LEU A 197 2.03 -1.51 -13.65
CA LEU A 197 1.54 -2.25 -12.49
C LEU A 197 0.15 -2.84 -12.73
N GLY A 198 -0.77 -2.08 -13.36
CA GLY A 198 -2.10 -2.55 -13.73
C GLY A 198 -2.05 -3.67 -14.78
N ASP A 199 -1.17 -3.56 -15.79
CA ASP A 199 -0.99 -4.61 -16.80
C ASP A 199 -0.41 -5.89 -16.18
N LEU A 200 0.59 -5.76 -15.31
CA LEU A 200 1.18 -6.88 -14.58
C LEU A 200 0.18 -7.56 -13.66
N GLN A 201 -0.66 -6.78 -12.96
CA GLN A 201 -1.71 -7.29 -12.11
C GLN A 201 -2.68 -8.17 -12.90
N ARG A 202 -3.20 -7.66 -14.04
CA ARG A 202 -4.12 -8.40 -14.91
C ARG A 202 -3.46 -9.62 -15.56
N LYS A 203 -2.23 -9.45 -16.07
CA LYS A 203 -1.52 -10.52 -16.81
C LYS A 203 -1.08 -11.67 -15.93
N LEU A 204 -0.65 -11.37 -14.70
CA LEU A 204 -0.08 -12.34 -13.77
C LEU A 204 -1.05 -12.77 -12.66
N GLY A 205 -2.24 -12.16 -12.56
CA GLY A 205 -3.18 -12.39 -11.47
C GLY A 205 -2.63 -11.96 -10.10
N LEU A 206 -1.79 -10.91 -10.06
CA LEU A 206 -1.14 -10.45 -8.84
C LEU A 206 -2.14 -9.88 -7.85
N THR A 207 -1.91 -10.13 -6.58
CA THR A 207 -2.62 -9.47 -5.48
C THR A 207 -1.74 -8.36 -4.93
N MET A 208 -2.28 -7.16 -4.75
CA MET A 208 -1.48 -6.02 -4.31
C MET A 208 -2.11 -5.25 -3.15
N LEU A 209 -1.25 -4.79 -2.23
CA LEU A 209 -1.54 -3.68 -1.32
C LEU A 209 -0.80 -2.45 -1.85
N PHE A 210 -1.56 -1.52 -2.43
CA PHE A 210 -1.02 -0.33 -3.06
C PHE A 210 -1.12 0.87 -2.09
N ILE A 211 0.02 1.33 -1.59
CA ILE A 211 0.09 2.48 -0.68
C ILE A 211 0.31 3.74 -1.50
N ALA A 212 -0.56 4.73 -1.30
CA ALA A 212 -0.45 6.03 -1.96
C ALA A 212 -0.90 7.17 -1.02
N HIS A 213 -0.44 8.37 -1.32
CA HIS A 213 -0.98 9.59 -0.73
C HIS A 213 -1.99 10.29 -1.66
N ASP A 214 -1.97 9.96 -2.96
CA ASP A 214 -2.88 10.51 -3.96
C ASP A 214 -4.05 9.54 -4.22
N LEU A 215 -5.25 10.03 -3.96
CA LEU A 215 -6.48 9.29 -4.17
C LEU A 215 -6.79 9.05 -5.66
N SER A 216 -6.39 9.95 -6.57
CA SER A 216 -6.67 9.81 -8.00
C SER A 216 -6.02 8.55 -8.59
N VAL A 217 -4.82 8.22 -8.11
CA VAL A 217 -4.09 7.01 -8.51
C VAL A 217 -4.81 5.76 -8.05
N VAL A 218 -5.35 5.79 -6.83
CA VAL A 218 -6.04 4.66 -6.21
C VAL A 218 -7.38 4.38 -6.89
N GLU A 219 -8.12 5.43 -7.29
CA GLU A 219 -9.36 5.29 -8.06
C GLU A 219 -9.14 4.51 -9.36
N TYR A 220 -8.02 4.77 -10.02
CA TYR A 220 -7.69 4.13 -11.30
C TYR A 220 -7.25 2.66 -11.16
N LEU A 221 -6.46 2.34 -10.12
CA LEU A 221 -5.74 1.05 -10.02
C LEU A 221 -6.40 0.06 -9.04
N CYS A 222 -7.16 0.55 -8.04
CA CYS A 222 -7.56 -0.28 -6.91
C CYS A 222 -9.05 -0.68 -6.96
N ASP A 223 -9.31 -1.94 -6.61
CA ASP A 223 -10.67 -2.49 -6.49
C ASP A 223 -11.34 -2.02 -5.20
N GLU A 224 -10.59 -2.01 -4.09
CA GLU A 224 -11.02 -1.55 -2.77
C GLU A 224 -10.06 -0.48 -2.25
N VAL A 225 -10.54 0.39 -1.37
CA VAL A 225 -9.75 1.42 -0.71
C VAL A 225 -9.94 1.36 0.80
N VAL A 226 -8.84 1.58 1.52
CA VAL A 226 -8.78 1.75 2.98
C VAL A 226 -8.19 3.12 3.27
N VAL A 227 -8.98 4.00 3.84
CA VAL A 227 -8.58 5.38 4.17
C VAL A 227 -8.11 5.42 5.62
N MET A 228 -6.86 5.81 5.83
CA MET A 228 -6.22 5.88 7.14
C MET A 228 -5.94 7.31 7.59
N TYR A 229 -6.18 7.57 8.86
CA TYR A 229 -5.79 8.80 9.53
C TYR A 229 -5.24 8.49 10.92
N LEU A 230 -4.06 9.01 11.24
CA LEU A 230 -3.40 8.90 12.54
C LEU A 230 -3.42 7.45 13.09
N GLY A 231 -2.99 6.49 12.27
CA GLY A 231 -2.89 5.07 12.63
C GLY A 231 -4.20 4.28 12.60
N ARG A 232 -5.34 4.87 12.27
CA ARG A 232 -6.66 4.23 12.28
C ARG A 232 -7.32 4.23 10.92
N VAL A 233 -8.19 3.25 10.68
CA VAL A 233 -9.07 3.21 9.50
C VAL A 233 -10.27 4.12 9.76
N MET A 234 -10.48 5.08 8.87
CA MET A 234 -11.62 6.00 8.92
C MET A 234 -12.77 5.50 8.04
N GLU A 235 -12.44 4.98 6.86
CA GLU A 235 -13.40 4.48 5.89
C GLU A 235 -12.75 3.41 5.03
N ARG A 236 -13.50 2.37 4.63
CA ARG A 236 -13.04 1.35 3.67
C ARG A 236 -14.19 0.79 2.88
N GLY A 237 -13.93 0.40 1.64
CA GLY A 237 -14.93 -0.21 0.78
C GLY A 237 -14.50 -0.32 -0.66
N PRO A 238 -15.40 -0.76 -1.55
CA PRO A 238 -15.18 -0.74 -2.99
C PRO A 238 -14.80 0.67 -3.45
N SER A 239 -13.70 0.77 -4.20
CA SER A 239 -13.14 2.07 -4.64
C SER A 239 -14.22 2.97 -5.23
N ARG A 240 -14.99 2.48 -6.21
CA ARG A 240 -16.07 3.24 -6.86
C ARG A 240 -17.13 3.78 -5.89
N GLN A 241 -17.44 3.05 -4.82
CA GLN A 241 -18.44 3.48 -3.83
C GLN A 241 -17.90 4.59 -2.94
N VAL A 242 -16.68 4.41 -2.42
CA VAL A 242 -16.02 5.39 -1.53
C VAL A 242 -15.79 6.71 -2.27
N TYR A 243 -15.40 6.67 -3.55
CA TYR A 243 -15.19 7.88 -4.35
C TYR A 243 -16.51 8.57 -4.73
N ALA A 244 -17.54 7.80 -5.10
CA ALA A 244 -18.83 8.37 -5.47
C ALA A 244 -19.61 8.93 -4.26
N ARG A 245 -19.51 8.26 -3.11
CA ARG A 245 -20.27 8.58 -1.89
C ARG A 245 -19.42 8.41 -0.64
N PRO A 246 -18.42 9.27 -0.40
CA PRO A 246 -17.61 9.20 0.82
C PRO A 246 -18.48 9.50 2.05
N ARG A 247 -18.38 8.67 3.07
CA ARG A 247 -19.18 8.70 4.28
C ARG A 247 -18.42 9.18 5.51
N HIS A 248 -17.11 9.37 5.40
CA HIS A 248 -16.32 9.97 6.45
C HIS A 248 -15.91 11.41 6.06
N PRO A 249 -16.04 12.43 6.96
CA PRO A 249 -15.64 13.81 6.65
C PRO A 249 -14.19 13.94 6.17
N TYR A 250 -13.28 13.12 6.70
CA TYR A 250 -11.89 13.09 6.26
C TYR A 250 -11.74 12.62 4.81
N THR A 251 -12.43 11.54 4.42
CA THR A 251 -12.43 11.04 3.02
C THR A 251 -12.94 12.10 2.05
N ARG A 252 -14.02 12.80 2.42
CA ARG A 252 -14.55 13.91 1.62
C ARG A 252 -13.53 15.04 1.45
N ALA A 253 -12.85 15.39 2.51
CA ALA A 253 -11.83 16.43 2.47
C ALA A 253 -10.63 16.03 1.60
N LEU A 254 -10.15 14.78 1.72
CA LEU A 254 -9.09 14.26 0.86
C LEU A 254 -9.50 14.29 -0.62
N LEU A 255 -10.71 13.85 -0.96
CA LEU A 255 -11.21 13.86 -2.34
C LEU A 255 -11.38 15.27 -2.88
N ALA A 256 -11.75 16.24 -2.03
CA ALA A 256 -11.86 17.64 -2.43
C ALA A 256 -10.50 18.29 -2.75
N THR A 257 -9.39 17.75 -2.22
CA THR A 257 -8.02 18.23 -2.50
C THR A 257 -7.37 17.55 -3.70
N ALA A 258 -7.93 16.43 -4.17
CA ALA A 258 -7.40 15.69 -5.31
C ALA A 258 -7.41 16.56 -6.59
N PRO A 259 -6.35 16.55 -7.41
CA PRO A 259 -6.30 17.28 -8.66
C PRO A 259 -7.36 16.72 -9.63
N VAL A 260 -8.31 17.54 -10.05
CA VAL A 260 -9.25 17.18 -11.12
C VAL A 260 -8.70 17.75 -12.43
N PRO A 261 -8.53 16.96 -13.49
CA PRO A 261 -8.01 17.43 -14.78
C PRO A 261 -9.04 18.24 -15.61
N ASP A 262 -10.03 18.84 -14.95
CA ASP A 262 -11.05 19.71 -15.58
C ASP A 262 -10.79 21.18 -15.20
N PRO A 263 -10.28 22.02 -16.14
CA PRO A 263 -10.00 23.42 -15.88
C PRO A 263 -11.27 24.28 -15.71
N THR A 264 -12.45 23.75 -16.06
CA THR A 264 -13.71 24.49 -15.98
C THR A 264 -14.40 24.32 -14.61
N ARG A 265 -14.00 23.31 -13.84
CA ARG A 265 -14.59 23.03 -12.54
C ARG A 265 -14.07 24.01 -11.48
N LYS A 266 -14.94 24.90 -11.01
CA LYS A 266 -14.63 25.76 -9.86
C LYS A 266 -14.32 24.90 -8.64
N ARG A 267 -13.08 24.98 -8.15
CA ARG A 267 -12.67 24.31 -6.91
C ARG A 267 -13.31 25.01 -5.73
N THR A 268 -14.24 24.39 -5.05
CA THR A 268 -14.60 24.71 -3.66
C THR A 268 -13.56 24.04 -2.77
N HIS A 269 -12.33 24.59 -2.80
CA HIS A 269 -11.24 24.08 -1.94
C HIS A 269 -11.56 24.51 -0.50
N VAL A 270 -12.07 23.58 0.29
CA VAL A 270 -12.10 23.73 1.75
C VAL A 270 -10.87 23.03 2.27
N PRO A 271 -9.77 23.76 2.54
CA PRO A 271 -8.59 23.14 3.11
C PRO A 271 -8.93 22.53 4.47
N LEU A 272 -8.40 21.37 4.75
CA LEU A 272 -8.50 20.80 6.10
C LEU A 272 -7.87 21.78 7.10
N ALA A 273 -8.67 22.30 8.00
CA ALA A 273 -8.20 23.24 8.99
C ALA A 273 -7.28 22.55 10.03
N GLY A 274 -6.28 23.26 10.49
CA GLY A 274 -5.38 22.81 11.56
C GLY A 274 -4.32 21.80 11.16
N ASP A 275 -3.34 21.60 12.02
CA ASP A 275 -2.24 20.68 11.86
C ASP A 275 -2.64 19.22 12.18
N ILE A 276 -1.90 18.27 11.64
CA ILE A 276 -2.06 16.85 11.98
C ILE A 276 -1.61 16.67 13.45
N PRO A 277 -2.47 16.12 14.34
CA PRO A 277 -2.10 15.87 15.71
C PRO A 277 -0.91 14.90 15.84
N SER A 278 -0.18 15.02 16.93
CA SER A 278 0.96 14.15 17.19
C SER A 278 0.51 12.69 17.41
N PRO A 279 1.14 11.69 16.77
CA PRO A 279 0.88 10.29 17.05
C PRO A 279 1.41 9.83 18.42
N ILE A 280 2.12 10.71 19.15
CA ILE A 280 2.57 10.46 20.53
C ILE A 280 1.42 10.72 21.51
N ASP A 281 0.61 11.74 21.24
CA ASP A 281 -0.54 12.12 22.05
C ASP A 281 -1.76 12.32 21.14
N PRO A 282 -2.36 11.23 20.67
CA PRO A 282 -3.49 11.30 19.75
C PRO A 282 -4.75 11.82 20.49
N PRO A 283 -5.61 12.57 19.79
CA PRO A 283 -6.86 13.04 20.37
C PRO A 283 -7.72 11.89 20.92
N SER A 284 -8.37 12.11 22.06
CA SER A 284 -9.35 11.17 22.63
C SER A 284 -10.54 10.96 21.66
N GLY A 285 -11.19 9.82 21.71
CA GLY A 285 -12.33 9.50 20.86
C GLY A 285 -11.95 9.43 19.38
N CYS A 286 -12.69 10.13 18.51
CA CYS A 286 -12.38 10.22 17.10
C CYS A 286 -11.08 11.02 16.87
N VAL A 287 -10.05 10.37 16.34
CA VAL A 287 -8.74 11.02 16.11
C VAL A 287 -8.78 12.17 15.10
N PHE A 288 -9.81 12.22 14.26
CA PHE A 288 -10.00 13.31 13.29
C PHE A 288 -10.79 14.51 13.86
N ARG A 289 -11.39 14.42 15.07
CA ARG A 289 -12.30 15.42 15.63
C ARG A 289 -11.73 16.85 15.69
N THR A 290 -10.43 17.00 15.88
CA THR A 290 -9.78 18.32 15.99
C THR A 290 -9.70 19.06 14.65
N ARG A 291 -9.88 18.36 13.54
CA ARG A 291 -9.87 18.90 12.17
C ARG A 291 -11.21 18.69 11.45
N CYS A 292 -12.15 18.03 12.09
CA CYS A 292 -13.44 17.68 11.47
C CYS A 292 -14.40 18.88 11.52
N PRO A 293 -14.89 19.39 10.38
CA PRO A 293 -15.85 20.49 10.35
C PRO A 293 -17.23 20.11 10.92
N MET A 294 -17.47 18.79 11.11
CA MET A 294 -18.71 18.23 11.63
C MET A 294 -18.55 17.68 13.06
N ALA A 295 -17.45 18.02 13.76
CA ALA A 295 -17.21 17.51 15.11
C ALA A 295 -18.29 17.98 16.09
N ILE A 296 -18.73 17.06 16.95
CA ILE A 296 -19.62 17.32 18.08
C ILE A 296 -18.96 16.80 19.37
N GLU A 297 -19.48 17.17 20.52
CA GLU A 297 -18.92 16.77 21.82
C GLU A 297 -18.80 15.23 21.96
N ALA A 298 -19.78 14.48 21.49
CA ALA A 298 -19.76 13.02 21.49
C ALA A 298 -18.56 12.41 20.76
N CYS A 299 -17.97 13.12 19.78
CA CYS A 299 -16.76 12.65 19.07
C CYS A 299 -15.52 12.60 19.98
N ALA A 300 -15.52 13.25 21.14
CA ALA A 300 -14.42 13.21 22.11
C ALA A 300 -14.55 12.06 23.10
N GLY A 301 -15.76 11.51 23.28
CA GLY A 301 -16.06 10.53 24.33
C GLY A 301 -15.51 9.13 24.06
N ALA A 302 -15.65 8.63 22.85
CA ALA A 302 -15.21 7.28 22.48
C ALA A 302 -14.72 7.21 21.03
N VAL A 303 -13.83 6.25 20.74
CA VAL A 303 -13.43 5.93 19.38
C VAL A 303 -14.65 5.40 18.63
N PRO A 304 -15.04 5.99 17.49
CA PRO A 304 -16.18 5.51 16.72
C PRO A 304 -15.99 4.04 16.32
N PRO A 305 -17.01 3.19 16.53
CA PRO A 305 -16.96 1.82 15.99
C PRO A 305 -16.97 1.88 14.46
N THR A 306 -16.40 0.85 13.83
CA THR A 306 -16.52 0.70 12.39
C THR A 306 -17.88 0.09 12.07
N GLU A 307 -18.74 0.85 11.40
CA GLU A 307 -20.09 0.43 11.01
C GLU A 307 -20.11 -0.01 9.55
N HIS A 308 -20.85 -1.08 9.28
CA HIS A 308 -21.12 -1.55 7.93
C HIS A 308 -22.35 -0.80 7.37
N ILE A 309 -22.16 -0.09 6.25
CA ILE A 309 -23.19 0.78 5.64
C ILE A 309 -23.74 0.26 4.31
N GLY A 310 -23.50 -1.02 4.00
CA GLY A 310 -23.97 -1.74 2.81
C GLY A 310 -22.86 -2.02 1.79
N GLY A 311 -22.96 -3.10 1.03
CA GLY A 311 -22.07 -3.42 -0.10
C GLY A 311 -20.58 -3.54 0.21
N ASN A 312 -20.16 -4.03 1.33
CA ASN A 312 -18.76 -4.06 1.82
C ASN A 312 -18.17 -2.68 2.13
N HIS A 313 -19.00 -1.65 2.31
CA HIS A 313 -18.59 -0.31 2.69
C HIS A 313 -18.69 -0.14 4.22
N HIS A 314 -17.61 0.32 4.84
CA HIS A 314 -17.47 0.47 6.28
C HIS A 314 -16.92 1.85 6.62
N VAL A 315 -17.42 2.44 7.72
CA VAL A 315 -17.03 3.78 8.15
C VAL A 315 -16.93 3.87 9.68
N ALA A 316 -15.93 4.59 10.16
CA ALA A 316 -15.72 4.86 11.59
C ALA A 316 -16.12 6.31 11.93
N CYS A 317 -17.42 6.63 11.80
CA CYS A 317 -17.96 7.96 12.08
C CYS A 317 -19.39 7.88 12.61
N ILE A 318 -19.64 8.43 13.80
CA ILE A 318 -20.98 8.46 14.41
C ILE A 318 -21.98 9.36 13.67
N ARG A 319 -21.51 10.19 12.73
CA ARG A 319 -22.32 11.09 11.92
C ARG A 319 -22.37 10.74 10.43
N HIS A 320 -21.99 9.51 10.06
CA HIS A 320 -21.93 9.09 8.67
C HIS A 320 -23.29 9.19 7.93
N GLY A 321 -24.42 9.06 8.64
CA GLY A 321 -25.76 9.20 8.10
C GLY A 321 -26.09 10.61 7.57
N GLU A 322 -25.43 11.64 8.12
CA GLU A 322 -25.63 13.04 7.71
C GLU A 322 -24.83 13.41 6.44
N LEU A 323 -24.02 12.50 5.95
CA LEU A 323 -23.18 12.64 4.76
C LEU A 323 -23.77 11.88 3.54
N ALA A 324 -25.05 11.57 3.59
CA ALA A 324 -25.76 10.84 2.54
C ALA A 324 -25.87 11.60 1.22
#